data_2c79b72546cc5981254fc42ae668019a
#
_entry.id   2c79b72546cc5981254fc42ae668019a
#
_cell.length_a   1.000
_cell.length_b   1.000
_cell.length_c   1.000
_cell.angle_alpha   90.00
_cell.angle_beta   90.00
_cell.angle_gamma   90.00
#
_symmetry.space_group_name_H-M   'P 1'
#
loop_
_entity.id
_entity.type
_entity.pdbx_description
1 polymer ?
#
loop_
_entity_poly.entity_id
_entity_poly.type
_entity_poly.pdbx_seq_one_letter_code
_entity_poly.pdbx_strand_id
1 'polypeptide(L)'
;MLSAAAFSASEAVELGIADLIAVDYQSLLRQLDGYEAEINGETIVLELDGAETTTLDLSLLESVLGFISNPDIAFLLISLGGLGVIVELWNPGLWIPGTLGALFLILGWAGVGQLPFSWAGVSLIALSLVLFYLESTAAGIGYFGIAGTISLVLGGVFLVGFFGTPGIPGDSPTISRWLLAVVGVITAGLVLWFASELRKSRLISPYQSPIAASGLIGAAGVVSVDLAPAGEVLVHGEHWTGEVDIDSDSGGTLTVGTDVEVVSIDGNHLRVKPVRTESSTHDVTNSD
;
A
#
# COMPACT_ATOMS: atom_id res chain seq x y z
N MET A 1 -7.79 -37.52 19.73
CA MET A 1 -7.53 -36.13 20.15
C MET A 1 -7.12 -36.17 21.60
N LEU A 2 -5.88 -35.85 21.92
CA LEU A 2 -5.43 -35.67 23.30
C LEU A 2 -6.02 -34.34 23.78
N SER A 3 -6.93 -34.36 24.73
CA SER A 3 -7.44 -33.14 25.37
C SER A 3 -6.33 -32.59 26.25
N ALA A 4 -5.88 -31.35 25.98
CA ALA A 4 -5.01 -30.65 26.90
C ALA A 4 -5.81 -30.40 28.22
N ALA A 5 -5.30 -30.91 29.31
CA ALA A 5 -5.87 -30.68 30.66
C ALA A 5 -5.08 -29.53 31.32
N ALA A 6 -5.79 -28.55 31.86
CA ALA A 6 -5.18 -27.49 32.66
C ALA A 6 -5.37 -27.85 34.14
N PHE A 7 -4.30 -27.77 34.92
CA PHE A 7 -4.30 -28.05 36.35
C PHE A 7 -3.94 -26.76 37.11
N SER A 8 -4.54 -26.56 38.27
CA SER A 8 -4.05 -25.54 39.19
C SER A 8 -2.67 -25.94 39.77
N ALA A 9 -1.93 -24.99 40.31
CA ALA A 9 -0.62 -25.28 40.90
C ALA A 9 -0.70 -26.37 41.99
N SER A 10 -1.77 -26.34 42.83
CA SER A 10 -2.01 -27.36 43.86
C SER A 10 -2.33 -28.74 43.29
N GLU A 11 -3.16 -28.80 42.25
CA GLU A 11 -3.47 -30.06 41.56
C GLU A 11 -2.23 -30.64 40.87
N ALA A 12 -1.38 -29.78 40.29
CA ALA A 12 -0.15 -30.22 39.65
C ALA A 12 0.82 -30.89 40.63
N VAL A 13 0.91 -30.37 41.87
CA VAL A 13 1.73 -31.02 42.91
C VAL A 13 1.06 -32.32 43.41
N GLU A 14 -0.24 -32.32 43.62
CA GLU A 14 -0.96 -33.55 44.03
C GLU A 14 -0.85 -34.69 43.00
N LEU A 15 -0.80 -34.33 41.73
CA LEU A 15 -0.65 -35.28 40.62
C LEU A 15 0.82 -35.64 40.32
N GLY A 16 1.78 -35.06 41.03
CA GLY A 16 3.21 -35.29 40.79
C GLY A 16 3.72 -34.72 39.47
N ILE A 17 3.01 -33.73 38.90
CA ILE A 17 3.43 -32.98 37.68
C ILE A 17 4.39 -31.87 38.06
N ALA A 18 4.27 -31.32 39.25
CA ALA A 18 5.17 -30.35 39.83
C ALA A 18 5.64 -30.84 41.20
N ASP A 19 6.86 -30.52 41.60
CA ASP A 19 7.44 -31.00 42.86
C ASP A 19 7.08 -30.10 44.06
N LEU A 20 6.95 -28.79 43.81
CA LEU A 20 6.67 -27.81 44.86
C LEU A 20 5.97 -26.56 44.33
N ILE A 21 5.43 -25.76 45.24
CA ILE A 21 4.85 -24.44 44.94
C ILE A 21 5.62 -23.39 45.75
N ALA A 22 6.06 -22.33 45.06
CA ALA A 22 6.70 -21.18 45.69
C ALA A 22 5.95 -19.90 45.31
N VAL A 23 5.77 -18.99 46.29
CA VAL A 23 5.08 -17.70 46.11
C VAL A 23 6.00 -16.69 45.43
N ASP A 24 7.28 -16.77 45.71
CA ASP A 24 8.32 -15.90 45.19
C ASP A 24 9.65 -16.64 44.99
N TYR A 25 10.60 -16.01 44.32
CA TYR A 25 11.90 -16.57 44.03
C TYR A 25 12.70 -16.92 45.31
N GLN A 26 12.62 -16.09 46.36
CA GLN A 26 13.30 -16.38 47.62
C GLN A 26 12.70 -17.55 48.34
N SER A 27 11.39 -17.72 48.33
CA SER A 27 10.73 -18.87 48.91
C SER A 27 11.05 -20.16 48.15
N LEU A 28 11.23 -20.07 46.79
CA LEU A 28 11.70 -21.19 46.00
C LEU A 28 13.09 -21.65 46.40
N LEU A 29 14.06 -20.75 46.48
CA LEU A 29 15.42 -21.08 46.91
C LEU A 29 15.46 -21.72 48.29
N ARG A 30 14.68 -21.21 49.25
CA ARG A 30 14.60 -21.81 50.61
C ARG A 30 13.97 -23.19 50.64
N GLN A 31 13.00 -23.46 49.76
CA GLN A 31 12.38 -24.78 49.66
C GLN A 31 13.27 -25.79 48.95
N LEU A 32 14.10 -25.32 48.02
CA LEU A 32 15.04 -26.14 47.27
C LEU A 32 16.35 -26.42 48.06
N ASP A 33 16.63 -25.67 49.13
CA ASP A 33 17.78 -25.93 49.93
C ASP A 33 17.59 -27.25 50.73
N GLY A 34 18.50 -28.20 50.52
CA GLY A 34 18.38 -29.57 51.05
C GLY A 34 17.45 -30.47 50.25
N TYR A 35 16.85 -30.02 49.12
CA TYR A 35 15.98 -30.85 48.30
C TYR A 35 16.77 -31.92 47.56
N GLU A 36 16.31 -33.17 47.60
CA GLU A 36 16.90 -34.30 46.86
C GLU A 36 16.34 -34.37 45.47
N ALA A 37 17.13 -34.04 44.45
CA ALA A 37 16.75 -34.17 43.04
C ALA A 37 17.44 -35.40 42.42
N GLU A 38 16.69 -36.18 41.64
CA GLU A 38 17.23 -37.27 40.85
C GLU A 38 17.59 -36.74 39.48
N ILE A 39 18.88 -36.68 39.14
CA ILE A 39 19.41 -36.22 37.87
C ILE A 39 20.20 -37.35 37.22
N ASN A 40 19.75 -37.86 36.07
CA ASN A 40 20.40 -38.97 35.34
C ASN A 40 20.54 -40.24 36.14
N GLY A 41 19.67 -40.50 37.14
CA GLY A 41 19.71 -41.70 37.98
C GLY A 41 20.66 -41.54 39.21
N GLU A 42 21.21 -40.36 39.44
CA GLU A 42 21.93 -40.02 40.65
C GLU A 42 21.10 -39.04 41.52
N THR A 43 21.02 -39.32 42.81
CA THR A 43 20.35 -38.43 43.78
C THR A 43 21.36 -37.34 44.18
N ILE A 44 21.02 -36.09 43.87
CA ILE A 44 21.82 -34.94 44.23
C ILE A 44 21.06 -34.10 45.24
N VAL A 45 21.69 -33.78 46.37
CA VAL A 45 21.14 -32.83 47.31
C VAL A 45 21.51 -31.41 46.91
N LEU A 46 20.52 -30.54 46.76
CA LEU A 46 20.76 -29.14 46.38
C LEU A 46 21.19 -28.36 47.63
N GLU A 47 22.39 -27.84 47.65
CA GLU A 47 22.89 -26.94 48.71
C GLU A 47 22.82 -25.51 48.18
N LEU A 48 21.79 -24.76 48.57
CA LEU A 48 21.51 -23.42 48.09
C LEU A 48 21.67 -22.35 49.20
N ASP A 49 22.06 -22.74 50.39
CA ASP A 49 22.36 -21.78 51.48
C ASP A 49 23.55 -20.91 51.09
N GLY A 50 23.33 -19.60 51.01
CA GLY A 50 24.35 -18.62 50.58
C GLY A 50 24.59 -18.61 49.07
N ALA A 51 23.81 -19.28 48.26
CA ALA A 51 23.93 -19.21 46.82
C ALA A 51 23.71 -17.79 46.30
N GLU A 52 24.67 -17.31 45.53
CA GLU A 52 24.57 -15.99 44.88
C GLU A 52 23.82 -16.10 43.57
N THR A 53 22.74 -15.32 43.44
CA THR A 53 21.94 -15.31 42.20
C THR A 53 22.57 -14.36 41.20
N THR A 54 22.89 -14.87 40.03
CA THR A 54 23.40 -14.06 38.91
C THR A 54 22.33 -13.96 37.83
N THR A 55 22.02 -12.75 37.42
CA THR A 55 21.19 -12.54 36.24
C THR A 55 22.01 -12.76 34.98
N LEU A 56 21.57 -13.65 34.12
CA LEU A 56 22.16 -13.80 32.79
C LEU A 56 21.57 -12.73 31.87
N ASP A 57 22.43 -11.82 31.42
CA ASP A 57 22.03 -10.84 30.42
C ASP A 57 21.80 -11.54 29.07
N LEU A 58 20.71 -11.18 28.40
CA LEU A 58 20.42 -11.66 27.06
C LEU A 58 21.51 -11.17 26.09
N SER A 59 21.95 -12.04 25.19
CA SER A 59 22.80 -11.62 24.08
C SER A 59 22.05 -10.63 23.18
N LEU A 60 22.78 -9.85 22.37
CA LEU A 60 22.16 -8.94 21.40
C LEU A 60 21.19 -9.65 20.47
N LEU A 61 21.53 -10.86 20.03
CA LEU A 61 20.67 -11.67 19.18
C LEU A 61 19.36 -12.07 19.88
N GLU A 62 19.45 -12.54 21.12
CA GLU A 62 18.28 -12.91 21.93
C GLU A 62 17.41 -11.70 22.22
N SER A 63 18.02 -10.54 22.49
CA SER A 63 17.28 -9.29 22.69
C SER A 63 16.53 -8.85 21.44
N VAL A 64 17.17 -8.94 20.25
CA VAL A 64 16.52 -8.62 18.97
C VAL A 64 15.41 -9.63 18.65
N LEU A 65 15.67 -10.93 18.83
CA LEU A 65 14.66 -11.95 18.64
C LEU A 65 13.47 -11.76 19.57
N GLY A 66 13.72 -11.49 20.87
CA GLY A 66 12.66 -11.18 21.82
C GLY A 66 11.83 -9.95 21.43
N PHE A 67 12.49 -8.90 20.93
CA PHE A 67 11.82 -7.70 20.46
C PHE A 67 10.90 -7.98 19.25
N ILE A 68 11.40 -8.65 18.19
CA ILE A 68 10.61 -8.94 16.99
C ILE A 68 9.55 -10.02 17.22
N SER A 69 9.69 -10.86 18.24
CA SER A 69 8.71 -11.88 18.65
C SER A 69 7.53 -11.29 19.45
N ASN A 70 7.55 -9.98 19.75
CA ASN A 70 6.37 -9.31 20.28
C ASN A 70 5.29 -9.24 19.20
N PRO A 71 4.05 -9.71 19.45
CA PRO A 71 2.97 -9.73 18.46
C PRO A 71 2.69 -8.37 17.82
N ASP A 72 2.75 -7.31 18.62
CA ASP A 72 2.51 -5.94 18.16
C ASP A 72 3.60 -5.49 17.18
N ILE A 73 4.86 -5.76 17.53
CA ILE A 73 6.02 -5.41 16.69
C ILE A 73 6.00 -6.22 15.40
N ALA A 74 5.77 -7.52 15.48
CA ALA A 74 5.71 -8.39 14.31
C ALA A 74 4.61 -7.94 13.32
N PHE A 75 3.40 -7.65 13.84
CA PHE A 75 2.29 -7.15 13.03
C PHE A 75 2.59 -5.77 12.41
N LEU A 76 3.21 -4.86 13.18
CA LEU A 76 3.60 -3.54 12.71
C LEU A 76 4.66 -3.64 11.60
N LEU A 77 5.66 -4.49 11.75
CA LEU A 77 6.68 -4.74 10.74
C LEU A 77 6.07 -5.31 9.46
N ILE A 78 5.15 -6.28 9.55
CA ILE A 78 4.47 -6.84 8.37
C ILE A 78 3.61 -5.77 7.69
N SER A 79 2.85 -4.98 8.46
CA SER A 79 1.97 -3.95 7.92
C SER A 79 2.74 -2.85 7.20
N LEU A 80 3.78 -2.29 7.86
CA LEU A 80 4.63 -1.27 7.26
C LEU A 80 5.48 -1.82 6.11
N GLY A 81 5.97 -3.04 6.27
CA GLY A 81 6.74 -3.73 5.24
C GLY A 81 5.94 -3.94 3.97
N GLY A 82 4.73 -4.44 4.12
CA GLY A 82 3.81 -4.64 2.99
C GLY A 82 3.47 -3.32 2.29
N LEU A 83 3.14 -2.28 3.03
CA LEU A 83 2.87 -0.95 2.47
C LEU A 83 4.11 -0.38 1.75
N GLY A 84 5.30 -0.54 2.32
CA GLY A 84 6.55 -0.09 1.69
C GLY A 84 6.81 -0.76 0.34
N VAL A 85 6.59 -2.07 0.25
CA VAL A 85 6.70 -2.81 -1.02
C VAL A 85 5.65 -2.32 -2.04
N ILE A 86 4.41 -2.08 -1.60
CA ILE A 86 3.35 -1.58 -2.49
C ILE A 86 3.69 -0.19 -3.02
N VAL A 87 4.20 0.71 -2.17
CA VAL A 87 4.63 2.06 -2.60
C VAL A 87 5.73 1.98 -3.67
N GLU A 88 6.67 1.07 -3.54
CA GLU A 88 7.72 0.83 -4.56
C GLU A 88 7.13 0.29 -5.86
N LEU A 89 6.16 -0.63 -5.80
CA LEU A 89 5.48 -1.16 -6.99
C LEU A 89 4.71 -0.07 -7.74
N TRP A 90 4.22 0.95 -7.05
CA TRP A 90 3.52 2.08 -7.67
C TRP A 90 4.46 3.12 -8.27
N ASN A 91 5.62 3.29 -7.66
CA ASN A 91 6.61 4.29 -8.06
C ASN A 91 7.97 3.61 -8.22
N PRO A 92 8.14 2.78 -9.27
CA PRO A 92 9.39 2.05 -9.49
C PRO A 92 10.55 3.02 -9.64
N GLY A 93 11.60 2.80 -8.84
CA GLY A 93 12.80 3.63 -8.83
C GLY A 93 13.02 4.45 -7.55
N LEU A 94 12.10 4.42 -6.59
CA LEU A 94 12.33 5.03 -5.28
C LEU A 94 13.34 4.24 -4.46
N TRP A 95 13.42 2.91 -4.62
CA TRP A 95 14.33 1.95 -3.99
C TRP A 95 14.22 1.86 -2.46
N ILE A 96 14.08 2.98 -1.75
CA ILE A 96 14.06 3.04 -0.28
C ILE A 96 12.81 2.37 0.31
N PRO A 97 11.57 2.70 -0.10
CA PRO A 97 10.38 2.07 0.48
C PRO A 97 10.34 0.56 0.25
N GLY A 98 10.74 0.11 -0.95
CA GLY A 98 10.74 -1.31 -1.31
C GLY A 98 11.77 -2.11 -0.52
N THR A 99 13.00 -1.61 -0.43
CA THR A 99 14.08 -2.30 0.31
C THR A 99 13.81 -2.37 1.81
N LEU A 100 13.40 -1.25 2.43
CA LEU A 100 13.00 -1.24 3.84
C LEU A 100 11.74 -2.08 4.06
N GLY A 101 10.79 -2.03 3.14
CA GLY A 101 9.58 -2.84 3.17
C GLY A 101 9.89 -4.33 3.15
N ALA A 102 10.77 -4.77 2.26
CA ALA A 102 11.21 -6.17 2.21
C ALA A 102 11.92 -6.61 3.50
N LEU A 103 12.81 -5.76 4.04
CA LEU A 103 13.48 -6.02 5.31
C LEU A 103 12.46 -6.17 6.46
N PHE A 104 11.50 -5.26 6.56
CA PHE A 104 10.47 -5.30 7.59
C PHE A 104 9.57 -6.54 7.46
N LEU A 105 9.24 -6.95 6.24
CA LEU A 105 8.50 -8.20 6.00
C LEU A 105 9.30 -9.41 6.49
N ILE A 106 10.59 -9.50 6.18
CA ILE A 106 11.44 -10.62 6.63
C ILE A 106 11.50 -10.66 8.15
N LEU A 107 11.75 -9.53 8.81
CA LEU A 107 11.82 -9.45 10.26
C LEU A 107 10.46 -9.73 10.92
N GLY A 108 9.38 -9.18 10.38
CA GLY A 108 8.03 -9.43 10.88
C GLY A 108 7.61 -10.88 10.78
N TRP A 109 7.90 -11.56 9.66
CA TRP A 109 7.66 -12.99 9.50
C TRP A 109 8.56 -13.84 10.40
N ALA A 110 9.81 -13.46 10.61
CA ALA A 110 10.68 -14.12 11.58
C ALA A 110 10.10 -14.03 13.00
N GLY A 111 9.54 -12.87 13.38
CA GLY A 111 8.84 -12.67 14.66
C GLY A 111 7.59 -13.52 14.78
N VAL A 112 6.71 -13.49 13.77
CA VAL A 112 5.49 -14.33 13.75
C VAL A 112 5.82 -15.82 13.84
N GLY A 113 6.91 -16.26 13.22
CA GLY A 113 7.33 -17.65 13.28
C GLY A 113 7.66 -18.16 14.69
N GLN A 114 7.91 -17.27 15.66
CA GLN A 114 8.12 -17.61 17.07
C GLN A 114 6.81 -17.67 17.88
N LEU A 115 5.70 -17.26 17.29
CA LEU A 115 4.39 -17.16 17.94
C LEU A 115 3.46 -18.27 17.46
N PRO A 116 2.45 -18.66 18.28
CA PRO A 116 1.36 -19.51 17.81
C PRO A 116 0.46 -18.73 16.85
N PHE A 117 0.83 -18.69 15.58
CA PHE A 117 0.10 -17.95 14.55
C PHE A 117 -0.97 -18.78 13.85
N SER A 118 -1.95 -18.08 13.27
CA SER A 118 -3.05 -18.65 12.50
C SER A 118 -2.89 -18.39 10.99
N TRP A 119 -3.01 -19.43 10.18
CA TRP A 119 -3.04 -19.29 8.71
C TRP A 119 -4.19 -18.43 8.19
N ALA A 120 -5.31 -18.34 8.94
CA ALA A 120 -6.41 -17.46 8.60
C ALA A 120 -5.98 -15.99 8.69
N GLY A 121 -5.27 -15.61 9.75
CA GLY A 121 -4.71 -14.26 9.89
C GLY A 121 -3.70 -13.94 8.79
N VAL A 122 -2.79 -14.88 8.49
CA VAL A 122 -1.82 -14.76 7.39
C VAL A 122 -2.54 -14.51 6.06
N SER A 123 -3.56 -15.31 5.75
CA SER A 123 -4.32 -15.18 4.49
C SER A 123 -5.04 -13.84 4.38
N LEU A 124 -5.60 -13.33 5.47
CA LEU A 124 -6.26 -12.03 5.50
C LEU A 124 -5.26 -10.88 5.31
N ILE A 125 -4.06 -10.95 5.89
CA ILE A 125 -3.00 -9.97 5.67
C ILE A 125 -2.53 -10.03 4.21
N ALA A 126 -2.31 -11.21 3.66
CA ALA A 126 -1.94 -11.36 2.25
C ALA A 126 -3.04 -10.79 1.32
N LEU A 127 -4.32 -11.07 1.62
CA LEU A 127 -5.44 -10.50 0.89
C LEU A 127 -5.47 -8.97 0.99
N SER A 128 -5.16 -8.40 2.15
CA SER A 128 -5.11 -6.94 2.30
C SER A 128 -4.08 -6.30 1.39
N LEU A 129 -2.89 -6.90 1.25
CA LEU A 129 -1.83 -6.40 0.36
C LEU A 129 -2.27 -6.46 -1.11
N VAL A 130 -2.92 -7.56 -1.52
CA VAL A 130 -3.49 -7.67 -2.87
C VAL A 130 -4.56 -6.59 -3.11
N LEU A 131 -5.44 -6.36 -2.15
CA LEU A 131 -6.49 -5.34 -2.26
C LEU A 131 -5.91 -3.92 -2.33
N PHE A 132 -4.88 -3.59 -1.56
CA PHE A 132 -4.18 -2.31 -1.67
C PHE A 132 -3.49 -2.15 -3.03
N TYR A 133 -2.88 -3.22 -3.56
CA TYR A 133 -2.32 -3.19 -4.90
C TYR A 133 -3.39 -2.98 -5.96
N LEU A 134 -4.54 -3.66 -5.87
CA LEU A 134 -5.66 -3.46 -6.80
C LEU A 134 -6.24 -2.06 -6.73
N GLU A 135 -6.32 -1.44 -5.53
CA GLU A 135 -6.77 -0.05 -5.39
C GLU A 135 -5.91 0.93 -6.19
N SER A 136 -4.61 0.68 -6.26
CA SER A 136 -3.70 1.54 -7.02
C SER A 136 -3.86 1.44 -8.53
N THR A 137 -4.18 0.24 -9.02
CA THR A 137 -4.37 -0.03 -10.45
C THR A 137 -5.79 0.25 -10.91
N ALA A 138 -6.77 0.04 -10.02
CA ALA A 138 -8.15 0.39 -10.26
C ALA A 138 -8.34 1.91 -10.13
N ALA A 139 -9.27 2.43 -10.85
CA ALA A 139 -9.56 3.86 -11.01
C ALA A 139 -9.83 4.69 -9.73
N GLY A 140 -9.34 4.29 -8.56
CA GLY A 140 -9.30 5.14 -7.34
C GLY A 140 -10.67 5.47 -6.74
N ILE A 141 -11.60 4.50 -6.67
CA ILE A 141 -12.93 4.71 -6.05
C ILE A 141 -12.86 4.49 -4.52
N GLY A 142 -11.80 3.84 -4.01
CA GLY A 142 -11.58 3.58 -2.58
C GLY A 142 -12.15 2.24 -2.09
N TYR A 143 -12.84 1.45 -2.91
CA TYR A 143 -13.48 0.20 -2.47
C TYR A 143 -12.46 -0.87 -2.07
N PHE A 144 -11.45 -1.10 -2.89
CA PHE A 144 -10.42 -2.09 -2.60
C PHE A 144 -9.57 -1.66 -1.41
N GLY A 145 -9.29 -0.36 -1.26
CA GLY A 145 -8.55 0.17 -0.15
C GLY A 145 -9.29 0.01 1.19
N ILE A 146 -10.60 0.26 1.23
CA ILE A 146 -11.44 0.04 2.42
C ILE A 146 -11.48 -1.46 2.74
N ALA A 147 -11.74 -2.32 1.76
CA ALA A 147 -11.75 -3.77 1.94
C ALA A 147 -10.37 -4.27 2.40
N GLY A 148 -9.28 -3.73 1.84
CA GLY A 148 -7.90 -4.01 2.25
C GLY A 148 -7.64 -3.62 3.71
N THR A 149 -8.11 -2.45 4.14
CA THR A 149 -7.98 -2.01 5.54
C THR A 149 -8.74 -2.95 6.50
N ILE A 150 -9.98 -3.31 6.15
CA ILE A 150 -10.78 -4.25 6.95
C ILE A 150 -10.06 -5.61 7.02
N SER A 151 -9.56 -6.10 5.88
CA SER A 151 -8.83 -7.37 5.81
C SER A 151 -7.54 -7.34 6.63
N LEU A 152 -6.81 -6.22 6.65
CA LEU A 152 -5.59 -6.05 7.45
C LEU A 152 -5.90 -6.10 8.94
N VAL A 153 -6.91 -5.36 9.40
CA VAL A 153 -7.31 -5.33 10.82
C VAL A 153 -7.81 -6.70 11.27
N LEU A 154 -8.68 -7.34 10.48
CA LEU A 154 -9.13 -8.70 10.76
C LEU A 154 -7.96 -9.69 10.74
N GLY A 155 -7.05 -9.54 9.80
CA GLY A 155 -5.82 -10.32 9.73
C GLY A 155 -5.01 -10.22 11.01
N GLY A 156 -4.83 -9.02 11.55
CA GLY A 156 -4.18 -8.80 12.84
C GLY A 156 -4.94 -9.46 14.01
N VAL A 157 -6.28 -9.34 14.06
CA VAL A 157 -7.09 -10.01 15.08
C VAL A 157 -6.92 -11.52 15.04
N PHE A 158 -6.90 -12.10 13.84
CA PHE A 158 -6.82 -13.55 13.66
C PHE A 158 -5.38 -14.09 13.65
N LEU A 159 -4.36 -13.23 13.53
CA LEU A 159 -2.97 -13.67 13.35
C LEU A 159 -2.46 -14.44 14.56
N VAL A 160 -2.66 -13.90 15.77
CA VAL A 160 -2.14 -14.46 17.01
C VAL A 160 -3.25 -14.51 18.06
N GLY A 161 -3.44 -15.66 18.70
CA GLY A 161 -4.25 -15.82 19.90
C GLY A 161 -5.77 -15.94 19.70
N PHE A 162 -6.33 -15.73 18.50
CA PHE A 162 -7.78 -15.78 18.30
C PHE A 162 -8.38 -17.19 18.46
N PHE A 163 -7.70 -18.19 17.94
CA PHE A 163 -8.18 -19.60 18.03
C PHE A 163 -7.71 -20.32 19.29
N GLY A 164 -7.18 -19.58 20.27
CA GLY A 164 -6.68 -20.12 21.52
C GLY A 164 -5.72 -21.28 21.31
N THR A 165 -4.54 -21.26 21.87
CA THR A 165 -3.81 -22.50 22.11
C THR A 165 -4.59 -23.27 23.17
N PRO A 166 -5.21 -24.42 22.83
CA PRO A 166 -5.91 -25.21 23.83
C PRO A 166 -4.91 -25.58 24.92
N GLY A 167 -5.13 -25.10 26.14
CA GLY A 167 -4.44 -25.62 27.31
C GLY A 167 -3.49 -24.68 28.04
N ILE A 168 -3.37 -23.41 27.71
CA ILE A 168 -2.63 -22.45 28.54
C ILE A 168 -3.66 -21.48 29.14
N PRO A 169 -4.07 -21.66 30.40
CA PRO A 169 -4.81 -20.63 31.14
C PRO A 169 -3.82 -19.52 31.51
N GLY A 170 -3.99 -18.36 30.93
CA GLY A 170 -3.10 -17.23 31.11
C GLY A 170 -2.99 -16.43 29.83
N ASP A 171 -2.33 -15.30 29.85
CA ASP A 171 -2.20 -14.35 28.76
C ASP A 171 -1.67 -15.01 27.47
N SER A 172 -2.59 -15.46 26.63
CA SER A 172 -2.23 -15.80 25.26
C SER A 172 -1.67 -14.54 24.59
N PRO A 173 -0.51 -14.58 23.93
CA PRO A 173 -0.01 -13.42 23.23
C PRO A 173 -1.05 -12.97 22.19
N THR A 174 -1.50 -11.74 22.28
CA THR A 174 -2.48 -11.15 21.34
C THR A 174 -1.97 -9.80 20.87
N ILE A 175 -2.38 -9.41 19.67
CA ILE A 175 -2.08 -8.07 19.16
C ILE A 175 -2.96 -7.05 19.90
N SER A 176 -2.36 -5.96 20.34
CA SER A 176 -3.03 -4.87 21.05
C SER A 176 -4.17 -4.28 20.23
N ARG A 177 -5.36 -4.18 20.82
CA ARG A 177 -6.53 -3.58 20.17
C ARG A 177 -6.29 -2.12 19.77
N TRP A 178 -5.47 -1.41 20.55
CA TRP A 178 -5.08 -0.04 20.23
C TRP A 178 -4.21 0.03 18.98
N LEU A 179 -3.26 -0.88 18.84
CA LEU A 179 -2.41 -0.95 17.65
C LEU A 179 -3.26 -1.24 16.40
N LEU A 180 -4.17 -2.22 16.50
CA LEU A 180 -5.09 -2.54 15.39
C LEU A 180 -5.95 -1.33 15.00
N ALA A 181 -6.47 -0.59 15.98
CA ALA A 181 -7.24 0.62 15.73
C ALA A 181 -6.39 1.71 15.07
N VAL A 182 -5.18 1.96 15.57
CA VAL A 182 -4.26 2.96 15.02
C VAL A 182 -3.85 2.60 13.58
N VAL A 183 -3.45 1.36 13.34
CA VAL A 183 -3.09 0.88 11.99
C VAL A 183 -4.30 0.98 11.06
N GLY A 184 -5.49 0.58 11.52
CA GLY A 184 -6.73 0.69 10.75
C GLY A 184 -7.07 2.14 10.38
N VAL A 185 -6.97 3.07 11.32
CA VAL A 185 -7.23 4.50 11.08
C VAL A 185 -6.19 5.10 10.12
N ILE A 186 -4.91 4.79 10.30
CA ILE A 186 -3.85 5.30 9.44
C ILE A 186 -4.03 4.76 8.01
N THR A 187 -4.24 3.46 7.83
CA THR A 187 -4.42 2.85 6.51
C THR A 187 -5.69 3.35 5.83
N ALA A 188 -6.81 3.45 6.55
CA ALA A 188 -8.03 4.04 6.00
C ALA A 188 -7.83 5.51 5.61
N GLY A 189 -7.16 6.29 6.44
CA GLY A 189 -6.83 7.69 6.15
C GLY A 189 -5.96 7.85 4.90
N LEU A 190 -4.93 7.01 4.74
CA LEU A 190 -4.08 6.98 3.55
C LEU A 190 -4.87 6.62 2.30
N VAL A 191 -5.74 5.61 2.37
CA VAL A 191 -6.60 5.19 1.25
C VAL A 191 -7.54 6.32 0.84
N LEU A 192 -8.21 6.96 1.79
CA LEU A 192 -9.12 8.08 1.50
C LEU A 192 -8.38 9.29 0.94
N TRP A 193 -7.22 9.61 1.48
CA TRP A 193 -6.36 10.68 0.97
C TRP A 193 -5.94 10.40 -0.48
N PHE A 194 -5.44 9.21 -0.76
CA PHE A 194 -5.01 8.79 -2.09
C PHE A 194 -6.18 8.79 -3.09
N ALA A 195 -7.34 8.24 -2.71
CA ALA A 195 -8.54 8.27 -3.53
C ALA A 195 -9.01 9.71 -3.83
N SER A 196 -8.86 10.64 -2.87
CA SER A 196 -9.19 12.05 -3.07
C SER A 196 -8.27 12.73 -4.08
N GLU A 197 -6.97 12.40 -4.04
CA GLU A 197 -5.97 12.97 -4.94
C GLU A 197 -6.16 12.47 -6.38
N LEU A 198 -6.45 11.20 -6.55
CA LEU A 198 -6.78 10.62 -7.86
C LEU A 198 -8.05 11.24 -8.46
N ARG A 199 -9.06 11.56 -7.65
CA ARG A 199 -10.27 12.26 -8.13
C ARG A 199 -9.94 13.66 -8.60
N LYS A 200 -9.11 14.42 -7.89
CA LYS A 200 -8.71 15.77 -8.28
C LYS A 200 -7.95 15.76 -9.61
N SER A 201 -7.01 14.84 -9.80
CA SER A 201 -6.24 14.74 -11.04
C SER A 201 -7.10 14.42 -12.27
N ARG A 202 -8.24 13.75 -12.10
CA ARG A 202 -9.20 13.45 -13.16
C ARG A 202 -10.14 14.63 -13.49
N LEU A 203 -10.39 15.52 -12.52
CA LEU A 203 -11.20 16.73 -12.72
C LEU A 203 -10.40 17.83 -13.41
N ILE A 204 -9.08 17.73 -13.42
CA ILE A 204 -8.24 18.59 -14.25
C ILE A 204 -8.32 18.03 -15.66
N SER A 205 -9.21 18.61 -16.49
CA SER A 205 -9.21 18.43 -17.95
C SER A 205 -7.78 18.53 -18.47
N PRO A 206 -7.39 17.77 -19.50
CA PRO A 206 -6.06 17.87 -20.08
C PRO A 206 -5.76 19.35 -20.28
N TYR A 207 -4.69 19.80 -19.63
CA TYR A 207 -4.26 21.18 -19.54
C TYR A 207 -4.22 21.79 -20.95
N GLN A 208 -5.26 22.51 -21.30
CA GLN A 208 -5.20 23.45 -22.39
C GLN A 208 -4.27 24.57 -21.90
N SER A 209 -3.04 24.55 -22.38
CA SER A 209 -2.14 25.67 -22.11
C SER A 209 -2.82 26.93 -22.63
N PRO A 210 -3.28 27.85 -21.77
CA PRO A 210 -3.95 29.06 -22.24
C PRO A 210 -3.05 29.91 -23.14
N ILE A 211 -1.72 29.69 -23.03
CA ILE A 211 -0.69 30.38 -23.80
C ILE A 211 -0.59 29.81 -25.22
N ALA A 212 -0.71 28.48 -25.39
CA ALA A 212 -0.73 27.87 -26.72
C ALA A 212 -2.05 28.16 -27.45
N ALA A 213 -3.19 28.11 -26.74
CA ALA A 213 -4.50 28.38 -27.32
C ALA A 213 -4.69 29.82 -27.76
N SER A 214 -4.23 30.79 -26.98
CA SER A 214 -4.43 32.21 -27.30
C SER A 214 -3.61 32.71 -28.51
N GLY A 215 -2.54 32.02 -28.86
CA GLY A 215 -1.71 32.33 -30.04
C GLY A 215 -2.12 31.63 -31.33
N LEU A 216 -2.99 30.60 -31.25
CA LEU A 216 -3.41 29.85 -32.43
C LEU A 216 -4.74 30.34 -33.02
N ILE A 217 -5.58 31.02 -32.26
CA ILE A 217 -6.82 31.62 -32.80
C ILE A 217 -6.44 32.80 -33.67
N GLY A 218 -6.91 32.77 -34.93
CA GLY A 218 -6.51 33.72 -35.98
C GLY A 218 -5.19 33.39 -36.65
N ALA A 219 -4.50 32.33 -36.28
CA ALA A 219 -3.29 31.90 -36.96
C ALA A 219 -3.58 31.30 -38.35
N ALA A 220 -2.73 31.62 -39.32
CA ALA A 220 -2.77 31.00 -40.63
C ALA A 220 -2.17 29.59 -40.57
N GLY A 221 -2.78 28.66 -41.28
CA GLY A 221 -2.32 27.30 -41.44
C GLY A 221 -2.61 26.78 -42.85
N VAL A 222 -2.13 25.57 -43.14
CA VAL A 222 -2.34 24.87 -44.42
C VAL A 222 -2.89 23.47 -44.12
N VAL A 223 -3.88 23.04 -44.89
CA VAL A 223 -4.41 21.68 -44.81
C VAL A 223 -3.34 20.68 -45.25
N SER A 224 -2.93 19.78 -44.37
CA SER A 224 -1.95 18.71 -44.63
C SER A 224 -2.61 17.40 -45.05
N VAL A 225 -3.81 17.11 -44.55
CA VAL A 225 -4.64 15.97 -44.93
C VAL A 225 -6.05 16.47 -45.13
N ASP A 226 -6.72 16.03 -46.22
CA ASP A 226 -8.09 16.49 -46.56
C ASP A 226 -9.02 16.49 -45.34
N LEU A 227 -9.71 17.61 -45.11
CA LEU A 227 -10.73 17.74 -44.11
C LEU A 227 -12.10 17.35 -44.70
N ALA A 228 -12.65 16.20 -44.23
CA ALA A 228 -13.96 15.75 -44.72
C ALA A 228 -14.76 14.99 -43.62
N PRO A 229 -15.28 15.62 -42.55
CA PRO A 229 -15.12 17.00 -42.09
C PRO A 229 -13.84 17.22 -41.26
N ALA A 230 -13.12 16.14 -40.82
CA ALA A 230 -11.91 16.20 -40.02
C ALA A 230 -10.71 15.64 -40.77
N GLY A 231 -9.53 16.20 -40.53
CA GLY A 231 -8.25 15.80 -41.10
C GLY A 231 -7.09 16.42 -40.34
N GLU A 232 -6.00 16.80 -41.05
CA GLU A 232 -4.85 17.46 -40.42
C GLU A 232 -4.59 18.83 -41.02
N VAL A 233 -4.20 19.76 -40.16
CA VAL A 233 -3.76 21.10 -40.55
C VAL A 233 -2.39 21.38 -39.94
N LEU A 234 -1.54 22.03 -40.70
CA LEU A 234 -0.21 22.50 -40.28
C LEU A 234 -0.37 23.96 -39.84
N VAL A 235 -0.19 24.25 -38.55
CA VAL A 235 -0.25 25.62 -38.00
C VAL A 235 1.04 25.84 -37.20
N HIS A 236 1.75 26.94 -37.50
CA HIS A 236 3.03 27.30 -36.87
C HIS A 236 4.08 26.18 -36.90
N GLY A 237 4.03 25.28 -37.91
CA GLY A 237 4.99 24.19 -38.07
C GLY A 237 4.64 22.93 -37.29
N GLU A 238 3.49 22.87 -36.63
CA GLU A 238 2.98 21.71 -35.88
C GLU A 238 1.74 21.15 -36.58
N HIS A 239 1.61 19.82 -36.57
CA HIS A 239 0.45 19.12 -37.09
C HIS A 239 -0.68 19.04 -36.01
N TRP A 240 -1.85 19.52 -36.36
CA TRP A 240 -3.02 19.55 -35.53
C TRP A 240 -4.18 18.83 -36.22
N THR A 241 -5.04 18.18 -35.44
CA THR A 241 -6.31 17.69 -35.96
C THR A 241 -7.21 18.89 -36.26
N GLY A 242 -7.60 19.06 -37.55
CA GLY A 242 -8.47 20.13 -38.02
C GLY A 242 -9.87 19.65 -38.38
N GLU A 243 -10.88 20.47 -38.09
CA GLU A 243 -12.26 20.28 -38.51
C GLU A 243 -12.75 21.57 -39.17
N VAL A 244 -13.50 21.42 -40.26
CA VAL A 244 -14.05 22.57 -40.98
C VAL A 244 -15.14 23.23 -40.12
N ASP A 245 -15.06 24.56 -39.99
CA ASP A 245 -16.11 25.30 -39.28
C ASP A 245 -17.44 25.26 -40.04
N ILE A 246 -18.53 24.89 -39.36
CA ILE A 246 -19.86 24.64 -39.92
C ILE A 246 -20.44 25.91 -40.57
N ASP A 247 -20.04 27.07 -40.09
CA ASP A 247 -20.47 28.37 -40.60
C ASP A 247 -19.69 28.82 -41.85
N SER A 248 -18.72 28.01 -42.32
CA SER A 248 -17.98 28.30 -43.55
C SER A 248 -18.73 27.83 -44.81
N ASP A 249 -18.82 28.69 -45.80
CA ASP A 249 -19.49 28.48 -47.10
C ASP A 249 -18.90 27.32 -47.97
N SER A 250 -17.96 26.54 -47.40
CA SER A 250 -17.14 25.54 -48.12
C SER A 250 -17.73 24.13 -48.14
N GLY A 251 -18.99 23.93 -47.76
CA GLY A 251 -19.63 22.61 -47.88
C GLY A 251 -19.04 21.50 -47.01
N GLY A 252 -18.21 21.84 -46.03
CA GLY A 252 -17.66 20.89 -45.03
C GLY A 252 -16.45 20.07 -45.47
N THR A 253 -15.84 20.36 -46.64
CA THR A 253 -14.68 19.67 -47.15
C THR A 253 -13.59 20.67 -47.62
N LEU A 254 -12.34 20.50 -47.16
CA LEU A 254 -11.20 21.28 -47.62
C LEU A 254 -10.07 20.32 -48.07
N THR A 255 -9.48 20.58 -49.21
CA THR A 255 -8.43 19.72 -49.80
C THR A 255 -7.04 20.14 -49.32
N VAL A 256 -6.09 19.20 -49.37
CA VAL A 256 -4.66 19.45 -49.08
C VAL A 256 -4.17 20.65 -49.83
N GLY A 257 -3.41 21.50 -49.14
CA GLY A 257 -2.83 22.75 -49.67
C GLY A 257 -3.73 23.96 -49.60
N THR A 258 -4.95 23.83 -49.04
CA THR A 258 -5.84 24.98 -48.82
C THR A 258 -5.36 25.79 -47.63
N ASP A 259 -5.19 27.11 -47.81
CA ASP A 259 -4.88 28.04 -46.72
C ASP A 259 -6.11 28.21 -45.79
N VAL A 260 -5.89 28.05 -44.50
CA VAL A 260 -6.93 28.13 -43.48
C VAL A 260 -6.55 29.07 -42.35
N GLU A 261 -7.55 29.61 -41.70
CA GLU A 261 -7.42 30.41 -40.47
C GLU A 261 -8.09 29.66 -39.33
N VAL A 262 -7.43 29.57 -38.16
CA VAL A 262 -7.98 28.94 -36.95
C VAL A 262 -9.05 29.84 -36.35
N VAL A 263 -10.26 29.33 -36.23
CA VAL A 263 -11.42 30.04 -35.66
C VAL A 263 -11.58 29.76 -34.18
N SER A 264 -11.45 28.50 -33.80
CA SER A 264 -11.58 28.09 -32.40
C SER A 264 -10.79 26.82 -32.13
N ILE A 265 -10.57 26.56 -30.83
CA ILE A 265 -9.80 25.40 -30.35
C ILE A 265 -10.66 24.64 -29.37
N ASP A 266 -10.82 23.33 -29.58
CA ASP A 266 -11.48 22.43 -28.65
C ASP A 266 -10.55 21.23 -28.33
N GLY A 267 -9.86 21.33 -27.20
CA GLY A 267 -8.85 20.34 -26.81
C GLY A 267 -7.65 20.32 -27.76
N ASN A 268 -7.51 19.24 -28.52
CA ASN A 268 -6.48 19.05 -29.52
C ASN A 268 -7.03 19.20 -30.96
N HIS A 269 -8.26 19.70 -31.11
CA HIS A 269 -8.92 19.93 -32.38
C HIS A 269 -9.01 21.42 -32.66
N LEU A 270 -8.56 21.80 -33.86
CA LEU A 270 -8.69 23.16 -34.38
C LEU A 270 -9.91 23.25 -35.30
N ARG A 271 -10.81 24.18 -35.06
CA ARG A 271 -11.79 24.58 -36.08
C ARG A 271 -11.19 25.60 -36.99
N VAL A 272 -11.26 25.34 -38.29
CA VAL A 272 -10.61 26.18 -39.30
C VAL A 272 -11.61 26.58 -40.39
N LYS A 273 -11.43 27.77 -40.92
CA LYS A 273 -12.16 28.28 -42.07
C LYS A 273 -11.16 28.57 -43.23
N PRO A 274 -11.56 28.40 -44.51
CA PRO A 274 -10.69 28.74 -45.62
C PRO A 274 -10.44 30.24 -45.71
N VAL A 275 -9.20 30.63 -45.98
CA VAL A 275 -8.88 32.03 -46.27
C VAL A 275 -9.29 32.32 -47.68
N ARG A 276 -10.26 33.23 -47.91
CA ARG A 276 -10.61 33.69 -49.25
C ARG A 276 -9.50 34.59 -49.75
N THR A 277 -8.72 34.11 -50.72
CA THR A 277 -7.82 34.97 -51.48
C THR A 277 -8.70 35.77 -52.44
N GLU A 278 -8.91 37.06 -52.18
CA GLU A 278 -9.50 37.99 -53.16
C GLU A 278 -8.51 38.07 -54.33
N SER A 279 -8.86 37.39 -55.43
CA SER A 279 -8.18 37.61 -56.71
C SER A 279 -8.48 39.05 -57.18
N SER A 280 -7.54 39.95 -56.98
CA SER A 280 -7.58 41.29 -57.61
C SER A 280 -7.39 41.06 -59.11
N THR A 281 -8.51 41.02 -59.85
CA THR A 281 -8.53 41.21 -61.31
C THR A 281 -8.21 42.63 -61.58
N HIS A 282 -6.91 42.91 -61.85
CA HIS A 282 -6.50 44.19 -62.41
C HIS A 282 -6.97 44.17 -63.89
N ASP A 283 -8.14 44.77 -64.15
CA ASP A 283 -8.64 45.08 -65.46
C ASP A 283 -7.78 46.18 -66.05
N VAL A 284 -6.86 45.84 -66.92
CA VAL A 284 -6.09 46.75 -67.75
C VAL A 284 -6.96 47.09 -68.96
N THR A 285 -7.85 48.03 -68.81
CA THR A 285 -8.49 48.65 -69.97
C THR A 285 -7.48 49.57 -70.65
N ASN A 286 -7.03 49.09 -71.74
CA ASN A 286 -6.33 49.84 -72.79
C ASN A 286 -7.33 50.83 -73.42
N SER A 287 -7.02 52.13 -73.48
CA SER A 287 -7.72 53.08 -74.30
C SER A 287 -6.68 54.00 -74.95
N ASP A 288 -6.82 54.02 -76.22
CA ASP A 288 -6.10 54.83 -77.25
C ASP A 288 -5.88 56.29 -76.88
#